data_a1ec5e3e5c529bc939cc9d2895b9fd4e
#
_entry.id   a1ec5e3e5c529bc939cc9d2895b9fd4e
#
_cell.length_a   1.000
_cell.length_b   1.000
_cell.length_c   1.000
_cell.angle_alpha   90.00
_cell.angle_beta   90.00
_cell.angle_gamma   90.00
#
_symmetry.space_group_name_H-M   'P 1'
#
loop_
_entity.id
_entity.type
_entity.pdbx_description
1 polymer ?
#
loop_
_entity_poly.entity_id
_entity_poly.type
_entity_poly.pdbx_seq_one_letter_code
_entity_poly.pdbx_strand_id
1 'polypeptide(L)'
;MAEQKDNYIRLQAETDNFKKRLSRDKQDSIQYANERLLKELISIVDNFERALEDSSEDTKSLKDGLEMILKQFNSFLEKEKVEPIKAVGEKFDPEIHEVLSSEESDDHEENTIVSQFTKGYTINNRVLRPSQVIISKKPAPESKEGSNHESEEDSDKEDNPTD
;
A
#
# COMPACT_ATOMS: atom_id res chain seq x y z
N MET A 1 25.73 -36.64 45.57
CA MET A 1 26.13 -36.52 44.15
C MET A 1 25.19 -37.25 43.18
N ALA A 2 24.75 -38.52 43.49
CA ALA A 2 23.80 -39.26 42.65
C ALA A 2 22.42 -38.58 42.55
N GLU A 3 21.90 -38.13 43.67
CA GLU A 3 20.58 -37.49 43.76
C GLU A 3 20.49 -36.16 42.94
N GLN A 4 21.58 -35.37 42.93
CA GLN A 4 21.65 -34.18 42.10
C GLN A 4 21.67 -34.46 40.58
N LYS A 5 22.31 -35.59 40.23
CA LYS A 5 22.34 -36.04 38.82
C LYS A 5 21.00 -36.54 38.34
N ASP A 6 20.26 -37.27 39.18
CA ASP A 6 18.91 -37.72 38.91
C ASP A 6 17.95 -36.53 38.79
N ASN A 7 18.00 -35.57 39.68
CA ASN A 7 17.21 -34.35 39.60
C ASN A 7 17.51 -33.55 38.33
N TYR A 8 18.80 -33.47 37.93
CA TYR A 8 19.15 -32.80 36.67
C TYR A 8 18.58 -33.47 35.43
N ILE A 9 18.70 -34.80 35.34
CA ILE A 9 18.15 -35.60 34.23
C ILE A 9 16.62 -35.45 34.16
N ARG A 10 15.96 -35.48 35.31
CA ARG A 10 14.51 -35.29 35.39
C ARG A 10 14.11 -33.89 34.93
N LEU A 11 14.80 -32.84 35.41
CA LEU A 11 14.52 -31.47 35.01
C LEU A 11 14.78 -31.24 33.51
N GLN A 12 15.80 -31.90 32.95
CA GLN A 12 16.08 -31.85 31.52
C GLN A 12 14.93 -32.49 30.72
N ALA A 13 14.46 -33.68 31.13
CA ALA A 13 13.35 -34.34 30.47
C ALA A 13 12.04 -33.53 30.56
N GLU A 14 11.75 -32.97 31.73
CA GLU A 14 10.59 -32.06 31.93
C GLU A 14 10.69 -30.79 31.04
N THR A 15 11.88 -30.19 30.93
CA THR A 15 12.13 -29.03 30.08
C THR A 15 11.94 -29.37 28.60
N ASP A 16 12.42 -30.52 28.14
CA ASP A 16 12.26 -30.96 26.75
C ASP A 16 10.79 -31.25 26.42
N ASN A 17 10.07 -31.89 27.34
CA ASN A 17 8.62 -32.08 27.19
C ASN A 17 7.86 -30.75 27.16
N PHE A 18 8.23 -29.82 28.02
CA PHE A 18 7.65 -28.46 28.04
C PHE A 18 7.88 -27.74 26.72
N LYS A 19 9.14 -27.72 26.21
CA LYS A 19 9.49 -27.10 24.90
C LYS A 19 8.67 -27.73 23.76
N LYS A 20 8.53 -29.06 23.76
CA LYS A 20 7.77 -29.78 22.73
C LYS A 20 6.28 -29.42 22.77
N ARG A 21 5.70 -29.31 23.97
CA ARG A 21 4.32 -28.83 24.13
C ARG A 21 4.15 -27.40 23.67
N LEU A 22 5.02 -26.49 24.12
CA LEU A 22 4.98 -25.07 23.74
C LEU A 22 5.11 -24.87 22.22
N SER A 23 5.94 -25.68 21.56
CA SER A 23 6.08 -25.65 20.10
C SER A 23 4.79 -26.06 19.39
N ARG A 24 4.08 -27.09 19.90
CA ARG A 24 2.77 -27.50 19.36
C ARG A 24 1.72 -26.44 19.59
N ASP A 25 1.59 -25.93 20.82
CA ASP A 25 0.63 -24.88 21.18
C ASP A 25 0.83 -23.61 20.33
N LYS A 26 2.11 -23.26 20.07
CA LYS A 26 2.46 -22.14 19.16
C LYS A 26 2.03 -22.43 17.73
N GLN A 27 2.24 -23.64 17.23
CA GLN A 27 1.86 -24.03 15.88
C GLN A 27 0.34 -24.01 15.70
N ASP A 28 -0.41 -24.54 16.67
CA ASP A 28 -1.87 -24.51 16.70
C ASP A 28 -2.39 -23.07 16.77
N SER A 29 -1.78 -22.22 17.62
CA SER A 29 -2.13 -20.80 17.70
C SER A 29 -1.92 -20.06 16.39
N ILE A 30 -0.83 -20.33 15.65
CA ILE A 30 -0.58 -19.74 14.33
C ILE A 30 -1.59 -20.26 13.31
N GLN A 31 -1.88 -21.54 13.31
CA GLN A 31 -2.81 -22.17 12.36
C GLN A 31 -4.22 -21.59 12.49
N TYR A 32 -4.68 -21.34 13.72
CA TYR A 32 -6.03 -20.84 13.99
C TYR A 32 -6.09 -19.34 14.28
N ALA A 33 -4.95 -18.61 14.19
CA ALA A 33 -4.89 -17.17 14.47
C ALA A 33 -5.88 -16.35 13.65
N ASN A 34 -6.13 -16.76 12.42
CA ASN A 34 -7.00 -16.04 11.48
C ASN A 34 -8.46 -16.55 11.47
N GLU A 35 -8.80 -17.57 12.27
CA GLU A 35 -10.14 -18.17 12.23
C GLU A 35 -11.24 -17.14 12.54
N ARG A 36 -11.02 -16.27 13.52
CA ARG A 36 -11.98 -15.23 13.89
C ARG A 36 -12.14 -14.20 12.74
N LEU A 37 -11.02 -13.75 12.16
CA LEU A 37 -11.00 -12.83 11.01
C LEU A 37 -11.75 -13.41 9.81
N LEU A 38 -11.50 -14.66 9.50
CA LEU A 38 -12.14 -15.34 8.37
C LEU A 38 -13.65 -15.50 8.59
N LYS A 39 -14.10 -15.80 9.81
CA LYS A 39 -15.54 -15.86 10.12
C LYS A 39 -16.25 -14.52 9.92
N GLU A 40 -15.65 -13.42 10.37
CA GLU A 40 -16.22 -12.09 10.16
C GLU A 40 -16.19 -11.69 8.67
N LEU A 41 -15.13 -12.07 7.94
CA LEU A 41 -15.01 -11.80 6.51
C LEU A 41 -16.06 -12.56 5.68
N ILE A 42 -16.33 -13.83 6.02
CA ILE A 42 -17.37 -14.64 5.35
C ILE A 42 -18.73 -13.96 5.45
N SER A 43 -19.08 -13.38 6.61
CA SER A 43 -20.36 -12.68 6.75
C SER A 43 -20.49 -11.45 5.85
N ILE A 44 -19.38 -10.82 5.51
CA ILE A 44 -19.36 -9.71 4.54
C ILE A 44 -19.56 -10.23 3.12
N VAL A 45 -18.94 -11.38 2.78
CA VAL A 45 -19.14 -12.05 1.49
C VAL A 45 -20.60 -12.44 1.29
N ASP A 46 -21.23 -13.04 2.30
CA ASP A 46 -22.65 -13.41 2.27
C ASP A 46 -23.56 -12.19 1.97
N ASN A 47 -23.20 -11.02 2.51
CA ASN A 47 -23.94 -9.78 2.24
C ASN A 47 -23.73 -9.27 0.81
N PHE A 48 -22.51 -9.45 0.23
CA PHE A 48 -22.28 -9.16 -1.18
C PHE A 48 -23.11 -10.07 -2.10
N GLU A 49 -23.12 -11.36 -1.83
CA GLU A 49 -23.90 -12.33 -2.61
C GLU A 49 -25.39 -11.96 -2.58
N ARG A 50 -25.94 -11.67 -1.40
CA ARG A 50 -27.33 -11.23 -1.26
C ARG A 50 -27.63 -9.92 -2.02
N ALA A 51 -26.74 -8.93 -1.94
CA ALA A 51 -26.92 -7.66 -2.65
C ALA A 51 -26.90 -7.85 -4.18
N LEU A 52 -26.12 -8.80 -4.69
CA LEU A 52 -26.09 -9.15 -6.10
C LEU A 52 -27.36 -9.91 -6.55
N GLU A 53 -27.88 -10.79 -5.71
CA GLU A 53 -29.14 -11.52 -5.99
C GLU A 53 -30.35 -10.59 -6.01
N ASP A 54 -30.42 -9.61 -5.11
CA ASP A 54 -31.49 -8.62 -5.01
C ASP A 54 -31.45 -7.55 -6.10
N SER A 55 -30.37 -7.46 -6.87
CA SER A 55 -30.11 -6.36 -7.83
C SER A 55 -30.88 -6.45 -9.14
N SER A 56 -32.07 -7.02 -9.14
CA SER A 56 -32.80 -7.40 -10.36
C SER A 56 -33.34 -6.27 -11.24
N GLU A 57 -33.25 -4.97 -10.99
CA GLU A 57 -33.58 -3.92 -11.98
C GLU A 57 -33.32 -2.47 -11.53
N ASP A 58 -33.03 -2.20 -10.25
CA ASP A 58 -32.84 -0.82 -9.76
C ASP A 58 -31.39 -0.52 -9.37
N THR A 59 -30.68 0.22 -10.22
CA THR A 59 -29.30 0.66 -10.01
C THR A 59 -29.13 1.44 -8.69
N LYS A 60 -30.17 2.11 -8.21
CA LYS A 60 -30.12 2.87 -6.95
C LYS A 60 -30.12 1.96 -5.75
N SER A 61 -31.00 0.97 -5.71
CA SER A 61 -31.04 -0.05 -4.65
C SER A 61 -29.73 -0.81 -4.55
N LEU A 62 -29.12 -1.15 -5.68
CA LEU A 62 -27.80 -1.81 -5.72
C LEU A 62 -26.72 -0.91 -5.11
N LYS A 63 -26.69 0.37 -5.46
CA LYS A 63 -25.72 1.32 -4.94
C LYS A 63 -25.86 1.48 -3.41
N ASP A 64 -27.08 1.64 -2.92
CA ASP A 64 -27.37 1.76 -1.50
C ASP A 64 -26.94 0.49 -0.73
N GLY A 65 -27.20 -0.70 -1.30
CA GLY A 65 -26.73 -1.98 -0.76
C GLY A 65 -25.21 -2.09 -0.69
N LEU A 66 -24.50 -1.71 -1.75
CA LEU A 66 -23.03 -1.70 -1.77
C LEU A 66 -22.43 -0.70 -0.77
N GLU A 67 -23.04 0.47 -0.57
CA GLU A 67 -22.61 1.44 0.43
C GLU A 67 -22.76 0.87 1.85
N MET A 68 -23.85 0.13 2.12
CA MET A 68 -24.01 -0.54 3.42
C MET A 68 -22.93 -1.60 3.66
N ILE A 69 -22.61 -2.41 2.65
CA ILE A 69 -21.56 -3.43 2.76
C ILE A 69 -20.19 -2.79 2.94
N LEU A 70 -19.90 -1.71 2.21
CA LEU A 70 -18.65 -0.95 2.36
C LEU A 70 -18.52 -0.40 3.80
N LYS A 71 -19.61 0.11 4.36
CA LYS A 71 -19.64 0.58 5.76
C LYS A 71 -19.38 -0.56 6.74
N GLN A 72 -19.98 -1.73 6.52
CA GLN A 72 -19.73 -2.92 7.34
C GLN A 72 -18.27 -3.36 7.26
N PHE A 73 -17.68 -3.36 6.07
CA PHE A 73 -16.27 -3.70 5.87
C PHE A 73 -15.33 -2.70 6.58
N ASN A 74 -15.61 -1.41 6.48
CA ASN A 74 -14.82 -0.40 7.20
C ASN A 74 -14.92 -0.57 8.73
N SER A 75 -16.11 -0.87 9.26
CA SER A 75 -16.30 -1.16 10.69
C SER A 75 -15.55 -2.43 11.13
N PHE A 76 -15.46 -3.44 10.26
CA PHE A 76 -14.63 -4.61 10.50
C PHE A 76 -13.13 -4.25 10.57
N LEU A 77 -12.62 -3.43 9.62
CA LEU A 77 -11.24 -2.97 9.63
C LEU A 77 -10.91 -2.21 10.92
N GLU A 78 -11.80 -1.30 11.36
CA GLU A 78 -11.64 -0.55 12.61
C GLU A 78 -11.54 -1.45 13.84
N LYS A 79 -12.38 -2.49 13.94
CA LYS A 79 -12.33 -3.49 15.03
C LYS A 79 -10.99 -4.22 15.09
N GLU A 80 -10.41 -4.50 13.93
CA GLU A 80 -9.11 -5.15 13.80
C GLU A 80 -7.94 -4.16 13.90
N LYS A 81 -8.22 -2.88 14.24
CA LYS A 81 -7.24 -1.78 14.35
C LYS A 81 -6.48 -1.56 13.05
N VAL A 82 -7.18 -1.74 11.95
CA VAL A 82 -6.70 -1.40 10.62
C VAL A 82 -7.24 -0.03 10.25
N GLU A 83 -6.34 0.93 10.06
CA GLU A 83 -6.67 2.32 9.77
C GLU A 83 -6.15 2.72 8.38
N PRO A 84 -6.94 3.47 7.59
CA PRO A 84 -6.48 3.97 6.31
C PRO A 84 -5.45 5.10 6.52
N ILE A 85 -4.40 5.10 5.70
CA ILE A 85 -3.40 6.16 5.67
C ILE A 85 -3.99 7.36 4.94
N LYS A 86 -4.06 8.51 5.62
CA LYS A 86 -4.43 9.78 5.00
C LYS A 86 -3.21 10.30 4.26
N ALA A 87 -3.31 10.37 2.94
CA ALA A 87 -2.17 10.73 2.11
C ALA A 87 -2.36 12.07 1.37
N VAL A 88 -3.55 12.33 0.82
CA VAL A 88 -3.78 13.53 -0.03
C VAL A 88 -3.62 14.81 0.78
N GLY A 89 -2.79 15.72 0.28
CA GLY A 89 -2.47 16.99 0.93
C GLY A 89 -1.32 16.92 1.94
N GLU A 90 -0.86 15.72 2.31
CA GLU A 90 0.28 15.53 3.21
C GLU A 90 1.60 15.50 2.44
N LYS A 91 2.72 15.72 3.15
CA LYS A 91 4.05 15.53 2.56
C LYS A 91 4.34 14.05 2.38
N PHE A 92 5.07 13.74 1.33
CA PHE A 92 5.51 12.37 1.07
C PHE A 92 6.42 11.85 2.18
N ASP A 93 6.09 10.66 2.68
CA ASP A 93 6.85 9.93 3.68
C ASP A 93 7.17 8.51 3.14
N PRO A 94 8.46 8.17 2.94
CA PRO A 94 8.86 6.87 2.41
C PRO A 94 8.47 5.67 3.28
N GLU A 95 8.19 5.87 4.58
CA GLU A 95 7.81 4.77 5.47
C GLU A 95 6.38 4.28 5.24
N ILE A 96 5.49 5.18 4.78
CA ILE A 96 4.06 4.90 4.66
C ILE A 96 3.50 5.13 3.25
N HIS A 97 4.27 5.74 2.36
CA HIS A 97 3.86 6.07 0.99
C HIS A 97 4.79 5.47 -0.05
N GLU A 98 4.22 5.09 -1.18
CA GLU A 98 4.93 4.62 -2.38
C GLU A 98 4.59 5.54 -3.55
N VAL A 99 5.59 6.16 -4.17
CA VAL A 99 5.39 7.06 -5.32
C VAL A 99 5.19 6.25 -6.59
N LEU A 100 4.06 6.44 -7.27
CA LEU A 100 3.80 5.89 -8.60
C LEU A 100 4.31 6.82 -9.70
N SER A 101 4.04 8.11 -9.55
CA SER A 101 4.44 9.14 -10.50
C SER A 101 4.54 10.50 -9.83
N SER A 102 5.12 11.45 -10.53
CA SER A 102 5.12 12.86 -10.15
C SER A 102 4.37 13.67 -11.20
N GLU A 103 3.61 14.67 -10.76
CA GLU A 103 2.85 15.59 -11.60
C GLU A 103 3.34 17.01 -11.37
N GLU A 104 3.50 17.78 -12.44
CA GLU A 104 3.88 19.19 -12.32
C GLU A 104 2.69 20.00 -11.80
N SER A 105 2.89 20.71 -10.69
CA SER A 105 1.85 21.51 -10.05
C SER A 105 2.45 22.75 -9.44
N ASP A 106 1.84 23.90 -9.78
CA ASP A 106 2.16 25.19 -9.16
C ASP A 106 1.35 25.42 -7.86
N ASP A 107 0.26 24.67 -7.68
CA ASP A 107 -0.66 24.85 -6.55
C ASP A 107 -0.18 24.14 -5.27
N HIS A 108 0.78 23.21 -5.39
CA HIS A 108 1.28 22.41 -4.27
C HIS A 108 2.78 22.61 -4.06
N GLU A 109 3.21 22.52 -2.81
CA GLU A 109 4.64 22.46 -2.49
C GLU A 109 5.25 21.19 -3.10
N GLU A 110 6.52 21.23 -3.45
CA GLU A 110 7.26 20.08 -3.95
C GLU A 110 7.21 18.91 -2.94
N ASN A 111 7.05 17.69 -3.45
CA ASN A 111 6.86 16.46 -2.66
C ASN A 111 5.59 16.43 -1.81
N THR A 112 4.57 17.19 -2.15
CA THR A 112 3.23 17.07 -1.57
C THR A 112 2.41 16.04 -2.35
N ILE A 113 1.62 15.24 -1.67
CA ILE A 113 0.77 14.22 -2.29
C ILE A 113 -0.45 14.90 -2.91
N VAL A 114 -0.51 14.92 -4.23
CA VAL A 114 -1.61 15.52 -5.00
C VAL A 114 -2.80 14.57 -5.05
N SER A 115 -2.54 13.29 -5.28
CA SER A 115 -3.60 12.29 -5.36
C SER A 115 -3.15 10.93 -4.84
N GLN A 116 -4.12 10.13 -4.42
CA GLN A 116 -3.92 8.79 -3.93
C GLN A 116 -4.55 7.79 -4.90
N PHE A 117 -3.71 7.00 -5.57
CA PHE A 117 -4.17 5.97 -6.49
C PHE A 117 -4.72 4.75 -5.76
N THR A 118 -4.00 4.29 -4.74
CA THR A 118 -4.41 3.16 -3.92
C THR A 118 -4.28 3.52 -2.45
N LYS A 119 -5.34 3.27 -1.66
CA LYS A 119 -5.34 3.52 -0.22
C LYS A 119 -4.32 2.62 0.48
N GLY A 120 -3.47 3.19 1.33
CA GLY A 120 -2.64 2.47 2.26
C GLY A 120 -3.38 2.17 3.56
N TYR A 121 -2.88 1.20 4.30
CA TYR A 121 -3.43 0.81 5.60
C TYR A 121 -2.33 0.48 6.60
N THR A 122 -2.59 0.81 7.85
CA THR A 122 -1.76 0.42 9.00
C THR A 122 -2.54 -0.53 9.91
N ILE A 123 -1.85 -1.39 10.64
CA ILE A 123 -2.39 -2.22 11.72
C ILE A 123 -1.55 -2.04 12.98
N ASN A 124 -2.13 -1.61 14.10
CA ASN A 124 -1.39 -1.37 15.34
C ASN A 124 -0.12 -0.52 15.10
N ASN A 125 -0.22 0.57 14.34
CA ASN A 125 0.88 1.48 13.94
C ASN A 125 1.98 0.85 13.06
N ARG A 126 1.76 -0.38 12.56
CA ARG A 126 2.65 -1.01 11.58
C ARG A 126 2.02 -0.92 10.19
N VAL A 127 2.78 -0.53 9.20
CA VAL A 127 2.31 -0.49 7.81
C VAL A 127 1.98 -1.91 7.33
N LEU A 128 0.74 -2.10 6.91
CA LEU A 128 0.23 -3.30 6.27
C LEU A 128 0.45 -3.23 4.76
N ARG A 129 0.19 -2.05 4.22
CA ARG A 129 0.39 -1.70 2.82
C ARG A 129 0.59 -0.19 2.71
N PRO A 130 1.64 0.31 2.04
CA PRO A 130 1.81 1.74 1.79
C PRO A 130 0.72 2.29 0.88
N SER A 131 0.44 3.59 1.00
CA SER A 131 -0.40 4.31 0.04
C SER A 131 0.37 4.54 -1.25
N GLN A 132 -0.20 4.15 -2.38
CA GLN A 132 0.34 4.51 -3.68
C GLN A 132 -0.16 5.89 -4.08
N VAL A 133 0.78 6.81 -4.30
CA VAL A 133 0.49 8.24 -4.41
C VAL A 133 1.17 8.87 -5.63
N ILE A 134 0.60 9.98 -6.05
CA ILE A 134 1.18 10.89 -7.03
C ILE A 134 1.61 12.13 -6.27
N ILE A 135 2.88 12.53 -6.43
CA ILE A 135 3.46 13.68 -5.73
C ILE A 135 3.60 14.87 -6.67
N SER A 136 3.53 16.07 -6.11
CA SER A 136 3.83 17.32 -6.82
C SER A 136 5.32 17.46 -7.08
N LYS A 137 5.67 17.91 -8.28
CA LYS A 137 6.99 18.39 -8.66
C LYS A 137 6.85 19.82 -9.19
N LYS A 138 7.78 20.70 -8.83
CA LYS A 138 7.81 22.03 -9.45
C LYS A 138 8.13 21.89 -10.92
N PRO A 139 7.42 22.62 -11.80
CA PRO A 139 7.77 22.69 -13.21
C PRO A 139 9.22 23.16 -13.34
N ALA A 140 10.00 22.48 -14.15
CA ALA A 140 11.35 22.91 -14.46
C ALA A 140 11.29 24.32 -15.09
N PRO A 141 12.14 25.27 -14.66
CA PRO A 141 12.19 26.56 -15.34
C PRO A 141 12.44 26.29 -16.82
N GLU A 142 11.55 26.76 -17.70
CA GLU A 142 11.73 26.68 -19.14
C GLU A 142 13.14 27.21 -19.48
N SER A 143 14.04 26.32 -19.82
CA SER A 143 15.29 26.69 -20.46
C SER A 143 14.91 27.29 -21.81
N LYS A 144 14.88 28.61 -21.88
CA LYS A 144 14.88 29.36 -23.16
C LYS A 144 16.23 29.06 -23.82
N GLU A 145 16.35 27.91 -24.45
CA GLU A 145 17.35 27.71 -25.47
C GLU A 145 16.99 28.64 -26.64
N GLY A 146 17.69 29.75 -26.63
CA GLY A 146 17.64 30.74 -27.69
C GLY A 146 17.95 30.08 -29.03
N SER A 147 17.01 30.15 -29.93
CA SER A 147 17.21 29.97 -31.35
C SER A 147 18.14 31.07 -31.85
N ASN A 148 19.44 30.89 -31.76
CA ASN A 148 20.39 31.60 -32.62
C ASN A 148 20.56 30.74 -33.88
N HIS A 149 19.69 31.02 -34.83
CA HIS A 149 19.91 30.75 -36.22
C HIS A 149 20.70 31.93 -36.76
N GLU A 150 22.02 31.93 -36.62
CA GLU A 150 22.88 32.79 -37.44
C GLU A 150 22.95 32.17 -38.82
N SER A 151 22.21 32.82 -39.72
CA SER A 151 22.37 32.78 -41.15
C SER A 151 23.72 33.44 -41.51
N GLU A 152 24.73 32.66 -41.80
CA GLU A 152 25.85 33.15 -42.62
C GLU A 152 25.56 32.82 -44.09
N GLU A 153 25.03 33.85 -44.78
CA GLU A 153 25.30 34.07 -46.17
C GLU A 153 26.78 34.44 -46.28
N ASP A 154 27.55 33.73 -47.03
CA ASP A 154 28.63 34.35 -47.77
C ASP A 154 28.79 33.72 -49.15
N SER A 155 28.86 34.64 -50.02
CA SER A 155 28.88 34.65 -51.44
C SER A 155 30.26 34.29 -52.03
N ASP A 156 30.19 33.75 -53.26
CA ASP A 156 31.04 33.98 -54.40
C ASP A 156 32.50 33.59 -54.41
N LYS A 157 32.82 32.80 -55.33
CA LYS A 157 33.57 33.02 -56.58
C LYS A 157 34.21 31.77 -57.10
N GLU A 158 33.72 31.35 -58.23
CA GLU A 158 34.44 31.32 -59.52
C GLU A 158 35.96 31.15 -59.42
N ASP A 159 36.43 30.02 -59.88
CA ASP A 159 37.27 30.00 -61.11
C ASP A 159 37.56 28.56 -61.53
N ASN A 160 37.19 28.27 -62.75
CA ASN A 160 37.75 27.27 -63.63
C ASN A 160 38.93 27.96 -64.36
N PRO A 161 40.03 27.38 -64.90
CA PRO A 161 39.93 26.34 -65.92
C PRO A 161 41.11 25.34 -66.01
N THR A 162 40.85 24.32 -66.79
CA THR A 162 41.72 23.60 -67.79
C THR A 162 43.11 23.14 -67.36
N ASP A 163 43.37 21.91 -67.42
CA ASP A 163 43.91 21.05 -68.56
C ASP A 163 43.76 19.58 -68.25
#